data_769e8c7d2f381bc483fa6c40a572c4db
#
_entry.id   769e8c7d2f381bc483fa6c40a572c4db
#
_cell.length_a   1.000
_cell.length_b   1.000
_cell.length_c   1.000
_cell.angle_alpha   90.00
_cell.angle_beta   90.00
_cell.angle_gamma   90.00
#
_symmetry.space_group_name_H-M   'P 1'
#
loop_
_entity.id
_entity.type
_entity.pdbx_description
1 polymer ?
#
loop_
_entity_poly.entity_id
_entity_poly.type
_entity_poly.pdbx_seq_one_letter_code
_entity_poly.pdbx_strand_id
1 'polypeptide(L)'
;MINIAVLGYGTVGSGVVEVIRTNHELINKRAGEEIKIKYVLDLREFPGDPVEEILVHDFEQIVNDPEVKIVVEVMGGTGAAYTFTKRALEAGKSVCTSNKALVAKYGPELMKIAKEKKINFLFEASCGGGIPIIRAINGSLTADEIDEVSGILNGTTNYMLDKMITEGADFNTVLKEAQEKGYAEADPTVDVEGQDACRKIAILSSLAYGKFLNFENVYTEGITKITPEDMEYAREMGRSIKLLGTSKKLGDDSFYALVAPFLVGQENPLYGVKGVFNSIFVHGNMLGDAMFYGSGAGKLPTASAVVADVVEAAKHLHDTIPNNWSNEEMTLMEPDSVEGRFFVRVKDTSLDEVDKAFGKVEAVIEPDSLPEEFGFITRLMTQGEYKERVKALGENVLGMIRVKD
;
A
#
# COMPACT_ATOMS: atom_id res chain seq x y z
N MET A 1 27.86 -17.72 -11.85
CA MET A 1 26.48 -18.25 -11.68
C MET A 1 26.03 -17.98 -10.24
N ILE A 2 24.86 -17.40 -10.07
CA ILE A 2 24.28 -17.04 -8.78
C ILE A 2 23.09 -17.97 -8.52
N ASN A 3 23.20 -18.84 -7.52
CA ASN A 3 22.09 -19.69 -7.13
C ASN A 3 21.16 -18.95 -6.18
N ILE A 4 19.86 -19.07 -6.44
CA ILE A 4 18.80 -18.53 -5.61
C ILE A 4 17.86 -19.64 -5.11
N ALA A 5 17.15 -19.39 -4.02
CA ALA A 5 16.10 -20.26 -3.53
C ALA A 5 14.80 -19.47 -3.39
N VAL A 6 13.66 -20.08 -3.75
CA VAL A 6 12.33 -19.48 -3.63
C VAL A 6 11.57 -20.17 -2.50
N LEU A 7 11.13 -19.40 -1.50
CA LEU A 7 10.34 -19.89 -0.37
C LEU A 7 8.85 -19.61 -0.61
N GLY A 8 8.10 -20.66 -0.89
CA GLY A 8 6.69 -20.64 -1.28
C GLY A 8 6.50 -20.74 -2.80
N TYR A 9 5.68 -21.70 -3.24
CA TYR A 9 5.32 -21.91 -4.64
C TYR A 9 3.81 -21.68 -4.85
N GLY A 10 3.31 -20.59 -4.24
CA GLY A 10 1.97 -20.06 -4.48
C GLY A 10 1.91 -19.18 -5.72
N THR A 11 0.94 -18.26 -5.76
CA THR A 11 0.73 -17.34 -6.89
C THR A 11 2.00 -16.56 -7.24
N VAL A 12 2.64 -15.93 -6.26
CA VAL A 12 3.83 -15.10 -6.50
C VAL A 12 5.05 -15.97 -6.79
N GLY A 13 5.27 -17.05 -6.03
CA GLY A 13 6.44 -17.93 -6.20
C GLY A 13 6.47 -18.63 -7.56
N SER A 14 5.32 -19.17 -8.01
CA SER A 14 5.22 -19.71 -9.37
C SER A 14 5.43 -18.64 -10.44
N GLY A 15 4.99 -17.40 -10.17
CA GLY A 15 5.27 -16.25 -11.03
C GLY A 15 6.75 -15.91 -11.10
N VAL A 16 7.48 -15.94 -9.98
CA VAL A 16 8.94 -15.71 -9.96
C VAL A 16 9.67 -16.73 -10.82
N VAL A 17 9.32 -18.01 -10.68
CA VAL A 17 9.89 -19.08 -11.51
C VAL A 17 9.58 -18.85 -12.99
N GLU A 18 8.33 -18.48 -13.31
CA GLU A 18 7.91 -18.18 -14.68
C GLU A 18 8.67 -16.99 -15.28
N VAL A 19 8.78 -15.88 -14.56
CA VAL A 19 9.50 -14.67 -15.04
C VAL A 19 10.97 -14.98 -15.30
N ILE A 20 11.64 -15.67 -14.38
CA ILE A 20 13.06 -16.03 -14.55
C ILE A 20 13.25 -16.95 -15.73
N ARG A 21 12.39 -17.95 -15.93
CA ARG A 21 12.48 -18.88 -17.07
C ARG A 21 12.19 -18.17 -18.40
N THR A 22 11.15 -17.34 -18.44
CA THR A 22 10.73 -16.66 -19.68
C THR A 22 11.72 -15.60 -20.13
N ASN A 23 12.28 -14.83 -19.20
CA ASN A 23 13.18 -13.70 -19.50
C ASN A 23 14.64 -14.01 -19.14
N HIS A 24 15.04 -15.29 -19.10
CA HIS A 24 16.31 -15.78 -18.64
C HIS A 24 17.53 -15.02 -19.21
N GLU A 25 17.63 -14.91 -20.54
CA GLU A 25 18.75 -14.23 -21.20
C GLU A 25 18.84 -12.74 -20.81
N LEU A 26 17.70 -12.05 -20.78
CA LEU A 26 17.65 -10.63 -20.43
C LEU A 26 18.02 -10.41 -18.95
N ILE A 27 17.52 -11.26 -18.07
CA ILE A 27 17.79 -11.21 -16.63
C ILE A 27 19.28 -11.42 -16.37
N ASN A 28 19.87 -12.45 -16.96
CA ASN A 28 21.30 -12.77 -16.83
C ASN A 28 22.17 -11.62 -17.37
N LYS A 29 21.82 -11.06 -18.52
CA LYS A 29 22.53 -9.91 -19.09
C LYS A 29 22.49 -8.70 -18.13
N ARG A 30 21.34 -8.45 -17.48
CA ARG A 30 21.18 -7.32 -16.55
C ARG A 30 21.86 -7.56 -15.20
N ALA A 31 21.86 -8.78 -14.72
CA ALA A 31 22.55 -9.19 -13.49
C ALA A 31 24.09 -9.22 -13.66
N GLY A 32 24.57 -9.37 -14.91
CA GLY A 32 25.99 -9.57 -15.21
C GLY A 32 26.46 -11.00 -15.04
N GLU A 33 25.64 -11.87 -14.47
CA GLU A 33 25.87 -13.29 -14.27
C GLU A 33 24.59 -14.10 -14.47
N GLU A 34 24.75 -15.42 -14.68
CA GLU A 34 23.64 -16.35 -14.74
C GLU A 34 22.96 -16.48 -13.37
N ILE A 35 21.64 -16.27 -13.32
CA ILE A 35 20.78 -16.50 -12.15
C ILE A 35 20.08 -17.85 -12.34
N LYS A 36 20.30 -18.77 -11.36
CA LYS A 36 19.72 -20.11 -11.37
C LYS A 36 18.89 -20.36 -10.12
N ILE A 37 17.63 -20.79 -10.30
CA ILE A 37 16.82 -21.30 -9.19
C ILE A 37 17.35 -22.69 -8.85
N LYS A 38 17.96 -22.82 -7.65
CA LYS A 38 18.50 -24.09 -7.17
C LYS A 38 17.48 -24.86 -6.35
N TYR A 39 16.67 -24.15 -5.57
CA TYR A 39 15.64 -24.73 -4.72
C TYR A 39 14.34 -23.95 -4.76
N VAL A 40 13.23 -24.66 -4.66
CA VAL A 40 11.92 -24.13 -4.32
C VAL A 40 11.44 -24.83 -3.05
N LEU A 41 11.13 -24.08 -2.00
CA LEU A 41 10.59 -24.60 -0.75
C LEU A 41 9.07 -24.47 -0.73
N ASP A 42 8.38 -25.58 -0.61
CA ASP A 42 6.93 -25.61 -0.31
C ASP A 42 6.60 -26.88 0.47
N LEU A 43 5.53 -26.86 1.24
CA LEU A 43 5.04 -28.05 1.96
C LEU A 43 4.19 -28.98 1.08
N ARG A 44 3.74 -28.48 -0.08
CA ARG A 44 2.92 -29.21 -1.05
C ARG A 44 3.77 -29.87 -2.09
N GLU A 45 3.22 -30.92 -2.71
CA GLU A 45 3.74 -31.53 -3.93
C GLU A 45 3.08 -30.91 -5.16
N PHE A 46 3.78 -30.94 -6.31
CA PHE A 46 3.28 -30.36 -7.57
C PHE A 46 3.42 -31.36 -8.73
N PRO A 47 2.69 -32.48 -8.72
CA PRO A 47 2.84 -33.56 -9.68
C PRO A 47 2.74 -33.10 -11.12
N GLY A 48 3.80 -33.38 -11.90
CA GLY A 48 3.89 -33.01 -13.32
C GLY A 48 4.35 -31.57 -13.60
N ASP A 49 4.62 -30.75 -12.56
CA ASP A 49 5.25 -29.44 -12.74
C ASP A 49 6.77 -29.62 -12.75
N PRO A 50 7.50 -28.98 -13.69
CA PRO A 50 8.97 -29.02 -13.72
C PRO A 50 9.67 -28.51 -12.45
N VAL A 51 8.92 -27.90 -11.52
CA VAL A 51 9.45 -27.49 -10.21
C VAL A 51 9.82 -28.68 -9.31
N GLU A 52 9.24 -29.87 -9.54
CA GLU A 52 9.52 -31.09 -8.76
C GLU A 52 11.00 -31.43 -8.70
N GLU A 53 11.76 -31.14 -9.76
CA GLU A 53 13.21 -31.43 -9.81
C GLU A 53 14.04 -30.61 -8.82
N ILE A 54 13.50 -29.46 -8.36
CA ILE A 54 14.16 -28.52 -7.45
C ILE A 54 13.36 -28.24 -6.17
N LEU A 55 12.26 -29.00 -5.97
CA LEU A 55 11.40 -28.89 -4.81
C LEU A 55 12.08 -29.48 -3.57
N VAL A 56 12.02 -28.74 -2.48
CA VAL A 56 12.49 -29.18 -1.16
C VAL A 56 11.45 -28.83 -0.10
N HIS A 57 11.41 -29.61 1.00
CA HIS A 57 10.45 -29.42 2.09
C HIS A 57 11.11 -28.96 3.40
N ASP A 58 12.45 -28.91 3.41
CA ASP A 58 13.22 -28.52 4.60
C ASP A 58 14.07 -27.28 4.31
N PHE A 59 13.83 -26.22 5.05
CA PHE A 59 14.58 -24.96 4.95
C PHE A 59 16.07 -25.13 5.29
N GLU A 60 16.42 -26.14 6.10
CA GLU A 60 17.83 -26.43 6.44
C GLU A 60 18.68 -26.71 5.20
N GLN A 61 18.10 -27.31 4.16
CA GLN A 61 18.83 -27.58 2.90
C GLN A 61 19.22 -26.27 2.19
N ILE A 62 18.43 -25.22 2.37
CA ILE A 62 18.65 -23.91 1.75
C ILE A 62 19.60 -23.07 2.58
N VAL A 63 19.34 -22.95 3.88
CA VAL A 63 20.09 -22.03 4.75
C VAL A 63 21.55 -22.50 4.93
N ASN A 64 21.78 -23.80 4.96
CA ASN A 64 23.11 -24.39 5.12
C ASN A 64 23.89 -24.59 3.80
N ASP A 65 23.25 -24.37 2.65
CA ASP A 65 23.94 -24.47 1.35
C ASP A 65 24.72 -23.18 1.05
N PRO A 66 26.08 -23.23 1.01
CA PRO A 66 26.90 -22.04 0.76
C PRO A 66 26.82 -21.52 -0.67
N GLU A 67 26.28 -22.30 -1.60
CA GLU A 67 26.12 -21.88 -3.00
C GLU A 67 24.88 -21.00 -3.19
N VAL A 68 23.85 -21.09 -2.31
CA VAL A 68 22.70 -20.21 -2.35
C VAL A 68 23.09 -18.82 -1.84
N LYS A 69 22.95 -17.81 -2.68
CA LYS A 69 23.34 -16.43 -2.38
C LYS A 69 22.15 -15.52 -2.08
N ILE A 70 21.00 -15.79 -2.70
CA ILE A 70 19.80 -14.98 -2.57
C ILE A 70 18.61 -15.88 -2.24
N VAL A 71 17.81 -15.48 -1.27
CA VAL A 71 16.56 -16.14 -0.88
C VAL A 71 15.40 -15.23 -1.26
N VAL A 72 14.42 -15.77 -1.96
CA VAL A 72 13.17 -15.08 -2.35
C VAL A 72 12.08 -15.57 -1.43
N GLU A 73 11.60 -14.73 -0.52
CA GLU A 73 10.50 -15.02 0.42
C GLU A 73 9.17 -14.52 -0.13
N VAL A 74 8.26 -15.44 -0.46
CA VAL A 74 6.94 -15.16 -1.00
C VAL A 74 5.85 -16.07 -0.40
N MET A 75 6.04 -16.47 0.86
CA MET A 75 5.13 -17.38 1.56
C MET A 75 3.90 -16.69 2.13
N GLY A 76 4.05 -15.44 2.54
CA GLY A 76 3.01 -14.71 3.28
C GLY A 76 2.97 -15.02 4.79
N GLY A 77 2.20 -14.22 5.53
CA GLY A 77 2.18 -14.26 7.00
C GLY A 77 3.47 -13.74 7.62
N THR A 78 3.61 -13.85 8.94
CA THR A 78 4.79 -13.35 9.68
C THR A 78 5.52 -14.41 10.49
N GLY A 79 4.97 -15.60 10.67
CA GLY A 79 5.57 -16.67 11.48
C GLY A 79 6.82 -17.28 10.83
N ALA A 80 6.62 -18.25 9.95
CA ALA A 80 7.72 -18.91 9.23
C ALA A 80 8.49 -17.92 8.34
N ALA A 81 7.80 -16.99 7.68
CA ALA A 81 8.42 -15.96 6.85
C ALA A 81 9.47 -15.15 7.62
N TYR A 82 9.15 -14.68 8.83
CA TYR A 82 10.11 -13.96 9.67
C TYR A 82 11.30 -14.86 10.08
N THR A 83 10.99 -16.06 10.57
CA THR A 83 12.06 -16.99 11.03
C THR A 83 13.04 -17.34 9.92
N PHE A 84 12.54 -17.66 8.74
CA PHE A 84 13.37 -18.04 7.60
C PHE A 84 14.13 -16.86 7.00
N THR A 85 13.49 -15.70 6.88
CA THR A 85 14.14 -14.47 6.44
C THR A 85 15.28 -14.08 7.36
N LYS A 86 15.04 -14.04 8.69
CA LYS A 86 16.06 -13.71 9.67
C LYS A 86 17.25 -14.67 9.60
N ARG A 87 17.00 -15.98 9.60
CA ARG A 87 18.03 -17.01 9.52
C ARG A 87 18.81 -16.95 8.19
N ALA A 88 18.15 -16.67 7.08
CA ALA A 88 18.83 -16.49 5.79
C ALA A 88 19.79 -15.29 5.83
N LEU A 89 19.34 -14.14 6.36
CA LEU A 89 20.18 -12.95 6.53
C LEU A 89 21.36 -13.23 7.50
N GLU A 90 21.12 -13.87 8.64
CA GLU A 90 22.17 -14.28 9.60
C GLU A 90 23.20 -15.22 8.98
N ALA A 91 22.77 -16.09 8.05
CA ALA A 91 23.64 -16.97 7.27
C ALA A 91 24.37 -16.28 6.11
N GLY A 92 24.22 -14.95 5.96
CA GLY A 92 24.90 -14.17 4.93
C GLY A 92 24.27 -14.28 3.53
N LYS A 93 22.99 -14.60 3.44
CA LYS A 93 22.23 -14.65 2.18
C LYS A 93 21.36 -13.41 2.06
N SER A 94 21.42 -12.72 0.91
CA SER A 94 20.50 -11.64 0.60
C SER A 94 19.06 -12.16 0.54
N VAL A 95 18.08 -11.34 0.92
CA VAL A 95 16.66 -11.70 0.87
C VAL A 95 15.87 -10.68 0.06
N CYS A 96 15.03 -11.19 -0.84
CA CYS A 96 14.04 -10.41 -1.59
C CYS A 96 12.64 -10.88 -1.18
N THR A 97 11.74 -9.97 -0.79
CA THR A 97 10.40 -10.36 -0.31
C THR A 97 9.28 -9.49 -0.89
N SER A 98 8.11 -10.09 -1.07
CA SER A 98 6.85 -9.38 -1.36
C SER A 98 5.96 -9.18 -0.12
N ASN A 99 6.42 -9.62 1.05
CA ASN A 99 5.62 -9.74 2.25
C ASN A 99 5.54 -8.42 3.04
N LYS A 100 4.53 -7.62 2.73
CA LYS A 100 4.29 -6.32 3.39
C LYS A 100 4.13 -6.42 4.92
N ALA A 101 3.51 -7.50 5.42
CA ALA A 101 3.32 -7.70 6.86
C ALA A 101 4.66 -7.93 7.58
N LEU A 102 5.55 -8.69 6.95
CA LEU A 102 6.90 -8.91 7.41
C LEU A 102 7.69 -7.58 7.45
N VAL A 103 7.66 -6.84 6.35
CA VAL A 103 8.41 -5.58 6.20
C VAL A 103 7.89 -4.51 7.15
N ALA A 104 6.57 -4.31 7.24
CA ALA A 104 5.96 -3.30 8.12
C ALA A 104 6.26 -3.54 9.60
N LYS A 105 6.40 -4.82 10.01
CA LYS A 105 6.61 -5.18 11.42
C LYS A 105 8.07 -5.33 11.79
N TYR A 106 8.89 -5.93 10.92
CA TYR A 106 10.25 -6.35 11.23
C TYR A 106 11.31 -5.70 10.32
N GLY A 107 10.90 -4.78 9.43
CA GLY A 107 11.79 -4.14 8.46
C GLY A 107 13.08 -3.59 9.07
N PRO A 108 13.01 -2.74 10.11
CA PRO A 108 14.20 -2.16 10.73
C PRO A 108 15.18 -3.19 11.27
N GLU A 109 14.69 -4.25 11.93
CA GLU A 109 15.53 -5.34 12.44
C GLU A 109 16.24 -6.10 11.30
N LEU A 110 15.46 -6.48 10.28
CA LEU A 110 15.97 -7.27 9.15
C LEU A 110 16.98 -6.49 8.30
N MET A 111 16.73 -5.20 8.09
CA MET A 111 17.67 -4.30 7.41
C MET A 111 18.97 -4.11 8.20
N LYS A 112 18.88 -4.03 9.54
CA LYS A 112 20.05 -3.95 10.39
C LYS A 112 20.93 -5.20 10.24
N ILE A 113 20.36 -6.41 10.27
CA ILE A 113 21.08 -7.66 10.06
C ILE A 113 21.75 -7.67 8.68
N ALA A 114 20.99 -7.30 7.63
CA ALA A 114 21.52 -7.24 6.27
C ALA A 114 22.72 -6.28 6.17
N LYS A 115 22.65 -5.11 6.77
CA LYS A 115 23.73 -4.12 6.82
C LYS A 115 24.96 -4.65 7.55
N GLU A 116 24.78 -5.28 8.71
CA GLU A 116 25.88 -5.87 9.49
C GLU A 116 26.60 -7.00 8.72
N LYS A 117 25.85 -7.76 7.91
CA LYS A 117 26.37 -8.85 7.08
C LYS A 117 26.88 -8.40 5.71
N LYS A 118 26.72 -7.12 5.33
CA LYS A 118 27.05 -6.55 4.01
C LYS A 118 26.33 -7.28 2.86
N ILE A 119 25.07 -7.53 3.05
CA ILE A 119 24.12 -8.13 2.11
C ILE A 119 22.86 -7.30 2.00
N ASN A 120 21.87 -7.74 1.25
CA ASN A 120 20.69 -6.97 0.95
C ASN A 120 19.41 -7.61 1.50
N PHE A 121 18.52 -6.76 2.03
CA PHE A 121 17.11 -7.05 2.28
C PHE A 121 16.28 -6.12 1.42
N LEU A 122 15.68 -6.65 0.34
CA LEU A 122 14.95 -5.91 -0.66
C LEU A 122 13.48 -6.32 -0.68
N PHE A 123 12.58 -5.36 -0.88
CA PHE A 123 11.15 -5.58 -0.71
C PHE A 123 10.27 -4.73 -1.63
N GLU A 124 10.72 -4.45 -2.87
CA GLU A 124 9.98 -3.66 -3.86
C GLU A 124 8.53 -4.12 -4.00
N ALA A 125 8.32 -5.43 -4.11
CA ALA A 125 6.99 -6.02 -4.30
C ALA A 125 6.08 -5.96 -3.07
N SER A 126 6.55 -5.46 -1.92
CA SER A 126 5.74 -5.30 -0.71
C SER A 126 4.74 -4.13 -0.81
N CYS A 127 5.03 -3.12 -1.64
CA CYS A 127 4.17 -1.97 -1.89
C CYS A 127 3.95 -1.78 -3.38
N GLY A 128 2.68 -1.60 -3.79
CA GLY A 128 2.35 -1.31 -5.17
C GLY A 128 2.52 -2.47 -6.17
N GLY A 129 2.77 -3.70 -5.71
CA GLY A 129 2.91 -4.87 -6.57
C GLY A 129 4.00 -4.68 -7.64
N GLY A 130 3.61 -4.44 -8.90
CA GLY A 130 4.54 -4.19 -10.00
C GLY A 130 5.02 -2.74 -10.14
N ILE A 131 4.56 -1.82 -9.30
CA ILE A 131 4.92 -0.39 -9.34
C ILE A 131 6.29 -0.20 -8.69
N PRO A 132 7.31 0.37 -9.38
CA PRO A 132 8.68 0.51 -8.86
C PRO A 132 8.82 1.73 -7.95
N ILE A 133 8.13 1.77 -6.81
CA ILE A 133 8.07 2.93 -5.91
C ILE A 133 9.20 2.95 -4.88
N ILE A 134 9.52 1.81 -4.27
CA ILE A 134 10.55 1.76 -3.22
C ILE A 134 11.91 2.10 -3.80
N ARG A 135 12.22 1.54 -4.96
CA ARG A 135 13.48 1.85 -5.67
C ARG A 135 13.51 3.29 -6.17
N ALA A 136 12.36 3.84 -6.57
CA ALA A 136 12.28 5.25 -6.95
C ALA A 136 12.58 6.16 -5.74
N ILE A 137 11.99 5.91 -4.57
CA ILE A 137 12.28 6.68 -3.35
C ILE A 137 13.77 6.57 -2.98
N ASN A 138 14.30 5.35 -2.96
CA ASN A 138 15.68 5.10 -2.50
C ASN A 138 16.78 5.47 -3.51
N GLY A 139 16.48 5.55 -4.81
CA GLY A 139 17.50 5.70 -5.83
C GLY A 139 17.28 6.83 -6.84
N SER A 140 16.03 7.26 -7.06
CA SER A 140 15.71 8.26 -8.08
C SER A 140 15.29 9.61 -7.48
N LEU A 141 14.63 9.61 -6.33
CA LEU A 141 14.12 10.80 -5.65
C LEU A 141 15.07 11.30 -4.54
N THR A 142 16.32 10.91 -4.59
CA THR A 142 17.33 11.16 -3.53
C THR A 142 17.79 12.61 -3.43
N ALA A 143 17.48 13.44 -4.42
CA ALA A 143 17.81 14.86 -4.40
C ALA A 143 16.71 15.74 -3.77
N ASP A 144 15.56 15.12 -3.47
CA ASP A 144 14.39 15.81 -2.95
C ASP A 144 14.15 15.48 -1.47
N GLU A 145 13.66 16.45 -0.74
CA GLU A 145 12.98 16.23 0.52
C GLU A 145 11.52 15.91 0.20
N ILE A 146 11.13 14.66 0.43
CA ILE A 146 9.76 14.23 0.24
C ILE A 146 8.93 14.72 1.41
N ASP A 147 7.88 15.48 1.15
CA ASP A 147 6.98 16.03 2.15
C ASP A 147 5.57 15.41 2.13
N GLU A 148 5.16 14.77 1.02
CA GLU A 148 3.91 14.03 0.94
C GLU A 148 4.08 12.72 0.18
N VAL A 149 3.48 11.64 0.74
CA VAL A 149 3.21 10.39 0.04
C VAL A 149 1.72 10.09 0.19
N SER A 150 1.03 9.95 -0.92
CA SER A 150 -0.40 9.61 -0.95
C SER A 150 -0.67 8.57 -2.01
N GLY A 151 -1.64 7.67 -1.79
CA GLY A 151 -1.89 6.69 -2.84
C GLY A 151 -3.16 5.87 -2.66
N ILE A 152 -3.60 5.34 -3.79
CA ILE A 152 -4.56 4.24 -3.89
C ILE A 152 -3.74 2.96 -3.80
N LEU A 153 -3.65 2.39 -2.60
CA LEU A 153 -2.71 1.32 -2.27
C LEU A 153 -3.36 -0.08 -2.27
N ASN A 154 -4.69 -0.15 -2.46
CA ASN A 154 -5.44 -1.39 -2.48
C ASN A 154 -6.36 -1.45 -3.72
N GLY A 155 -6.14 -2.44 -4.57
CA GLY A 155 -6.88 -2.59 -5.83
C GLY A 155 -8.32 -3.06 -5.63
N THR A 156 -8.59 -3.88 -4.62
CA THR A 156 -9.93 -4.38 -4.30
C THR A 156 -10.86 -3.24 -3.92
N THR A 157 -10.45 -2.40 -2.99
CA THR A 157 -11.25 -1.24 -2.54
C THR A 157 -11.40 -0.20 -3.64
N ASN A 158 -10.37 0.05 -4.45
CA ASN A 158 -10.51 0.96 -5.58
C ASN A 158 -11.50 0.43 -6.62
N TYR A 159 -11.45 -0.86 -6.95
CA TYR A 159 -12.42 -1.50 -7.82
C TYR A 159 -13.85 -1.36 -7.29
N MET A 160 -14.05 -1.63 -5.99
CA MET A 160 -15.36 -1.55 -5.36
C MET A 160 -15.93 -0.12 -5.43
N LEU A 161 -15.16 0.88 -5.03
CA LEU A 161 -15.57 2.29 -5.07
C LEU A 161 -15.83 2.79 -6.50
N ASP A 162 -15.01 2.36 -7.48
CA ASP A 162 -15.20 2.68 -8.90
C ASP A 162 -16.50 2.08 -9.45
N LYS A 163 -16.83 0.86 -9.07
CA LYS A 163 -18.10 0.20 -9.41
C LYS A 163 -19.31 0.86 -8.76
N MET A 164 -19.23 1.16 -7.47
CA MET A 164 -20.31 1.84 -6.74
C MET A 164 -20.66 3.18 -7.40
N ILE A 165 -19.68 4.00 -7.77
CA ILE A 165 -19.93 5.29 -8.40
C ILE A 165 -20.40 5.17 -9.85
N THR A 166 -19.92 4.21 -10.63
CA THR A 166 -20.25 4.07 -12.05
C THR A 166 -21.56 3.34 -12.31
N GLU A 167 -21.92 2.38 -11.47
CA GLU A 167 -23.10 1.52 -11.65
C GLU A 167 -24.22 1.83 -10.64
N GLY A 168 -23.96 2.65 -9.61
CA GLY A 168 -24.91 2.94 -8.54
C GLY A 168 -25.21 1.72 -7.65
N ALA A 169 -24.32 0.71 -7.66
CA ALA A 169 -24.49 -0.51 -6.90
C ALA A 169 -24.11 -0.32 -5.43
N ASP A 170 -24.74 -1.08 -4.54
CA ASP A 170 -24.41 -1.09 -3.12
C ASP A 170 -23.13 -1.89 -2.82
N PHE A 171 -22.55 -1.65 -1.64
CA PHE A 171 -21.32 -2.27 -1.17
C PHE A 171 -21.34 -3.80 -1.25
N ASN A 172 -22.41 -4.45 -0.79
CA ASN A 172 -22.48 -5.93 -0.71
C ASN A 172 -22.56 -6.56 -2.10
N THR A 173 -23.29 -5.94 -3.01
CA THR A 173 -23.40 -6.38 -4.41
C THR A 173 -22.03 -6.32 -5.08
N VAL A 174 -21.30 -5.22 -4.93
CA VAL A 174 -19.97 -5.06 -5.53
C VAL A 174 -18.92 -5.94 -4.87
N LEU A 175 -19.00 -6.14 -3.55
CA LEU A 175 -18.11 -7.06 -2.83
C LEU A 175 -18.24 -8.50 -3.37
N LYS A 176 -19.48 -8.95 -3.57
CA LYS A 176 -19.73 -10.28 -4.13
C LYS A 176 -19.15 -10.42 -5.53
N GLU A 177 -19.33 -9.41 -6.38
CA GLU A 177 -18.73 -9.40 -7.72
C GLU A 177 -17.19 -9.43 -7.66
N ALA A 178 -16.58 -8.67 -6.73
CA ALA A 178 -15.14 -8.68 -6.52
C ALA A 178 -14.63 -10.06 -6.09
N GLN A 179 -15.36 -10.77 -5.23
CA GLN A 179 -15.05 -12.14 -4.81
C GLN A 179 -15.17 -13.13 -5.98
N GLU A 180 -16.23 -13.05 -6.78
CA GLU A 180 -16.44 -13.91 -7.96
C GLU A 180 -15.34 -13.72 -9.01
N LYS A 181 -14.79 -12.50 -9.14
CA LYS A 181 -13.66 -12.19 -10.03
C LYS A 181 -12.29 -12.50 -9.42
N GLY A 182 -12.23 -12.92 -8.17
CA GLY A 182 -10.98 -13.20 -7.45
C GLY A 182 -10.18 -11.94 -7.05
N TYR A 183 -10.82 -10.77 -7.01
CA TYR A 183 -10.21 -9.54 -6.53
C TYR A 183 -10.30 -9.40 -5.00
N ALA A 184 -11.30 -10.02 -4.38
CA ALA A 184 -11.45 -10.11 -2.94
C ALA A 184 -11.44 -11.57 -2.50
N GLU A 185 -10.86 -11.84 -1.33
CA GLU A 185 -10.92 -13.15 -0.67
C GLU A 185 -12.28 -13.35 0.03
N ALA A 186 -12.53 -14.57 0.52
CA ALA A 186 -13.75 -14.89 1.27
C ALA A 186 -13.88 -14.02 2.55
N ASP A 187 -12.77 -13.75 3.22
CA ASP A 187 -12.69 -12.74 4.28
C ASP A 187 -11.99 -11.50 3.73
N PRO A 188 -12.73 -10.45 3.33
CA PRO A 188 -12.17 -9.25 2.73
C PRO A 188 -11.72 -8.19 3.76
N THR A 189 -11.82 -8.47 5.06
CA THR A 189 -11.65 -7.51 6.16
C THR A 189 -10.35 -6.70 6.05
N VAL A 190 -9.24 -7.37 5.71
CA VAL A 190 -7.93 -6.71 5.58
C VAL A 190 -7.92 -5.63 4.49
N ASP A 191 -8.69 -5.84 3.42
CA ASP A 191 -8.82 -4.89 2.31
C ASP A 191 -9.84 -3.79 2.67
N VAL A 192 -11.09 -4.19 2.95
CA VAL A 192 -12.21 -3.25 3.09
C VAL A 192 -12.12 -2.36 4.32
N GLU A 193 -11.44 -2.80 5.38
CA GLU A 193 -11.16 -1.99 6.57
C GLU A 193 -9.83 -1.20 6.47
N GLY A 194 -9.16 -1.23 5.31
CA GLY A 194 -7.98 -0.40 5.03
C GLY A 194 -6.66 -0.90 5.63
N GLN A 195 -6.62 -2.08 6.26
CA GLN A 195 -5.42 -2.59 6.94
C GLN A 195 -4.26 -2.88 5.96
N ASP A 196 -4.58 -3.32 4.74
CA ASP A 196 -3.59 -3.51 3.67
C ASP A 196 -2.94 -2.18 3.27
N ALA A 197 -3.75 -1.15 3.03
CA ALA A 197 -3.28 0.19 2.70
C ALA A 197 -2.48 0.81 3.86
N CYS A 198 -2.88 0.54 5.12
CA CYS A 198 -2.20 1.00 6.32
C CYS A 198 -0.75 0.47 6.40
N ARG A 199 -0.53 -0.82 6.20
CA ARG A 199 0.84 -1.38 6.19
C ARG A 199 1.69 -0.80 5.08
N LYS A 200 1.11 -0.59 3.89
CA LYS A 200 1.83 -0.03 2.73
C LYS A 200 2.20 1.44 2.94
N ILE A 201 1.29 2.28 3.42
CA ILE A 201 1.63 3.68 3.70
C ILE A 201 2.67 3.80 4.80
N ALA A 202 2.63 2.93 5.82
CA ALA A 202 3.65 2.92 6.87
C ALA A 202 5.05 2.60 6.32
N ILE A 203 5.19 1.61 5.42
CA ILE A 203 6.46 1.29 4.75
C ILE A 203 6.94 2.47 3.91
N LEU A 204 6.07 3.02 3.07
CA LEU A 204 6.42 4.13 2.17
C LEU A 204 6.82 5.39 2.93
N SER A 205 6.09 5.74 4.00
CA SER A 205 6.41 6.87 4.88
C SER A 205 7.75 6.68 5.59
N SER A 206 8.02 5.45 6.06
CA SER A 206 9.29 5.13 6.73
C SER A 206 10.47 5.35 5.79
N LEU A 207 10.36 4.94 4.54
CA LEU A 207 11.39 5.16 3.52
C LEU A 207 11.53 6.63 3.13
N ALA A 208 10.40 7.33 2.94
CA ALA A 208 10.40 8.72 2.52
C ALA A 208 10.97 9.66 3.58
N TYR A 209 10.67 9.41 4.86
CA TYR A 209 11.05 10.31 5.96
C TYR A 209 12.23 9.81 6.80
N GLY A 210 12.72 8.60 6.54
CA GLY A 210 13.92 8.07 7.18
C GLY A 210 13.74 7.57 8.62
N LYS A 211 12.50 7.51 9.13
CA LYS A 211 12.14 7.04 10.47
C LYS A 211 11.16 5.89 10.39
N PHE A 212 11.13 5.02 11.39
CA PHE A 212 10.18 3.90 11.46
C PHE A 212 8.78 4.37 11.83
N LEU A 213 7.83 4.20 10.92
CA LEU A 213 6.40 4.38 11.22
C LEU A 213 5.77 3.03 11.61
N ASN A 214 5.42 2.89 12.88
CA ASN A 214 4.63 1.75 13.33
C ASN A 214 3.21 1.87 12.77
N PHE A 215 2.82 0.91 11.91
CA PHE A 215 1.50 0.91 11.27
C PHE A 215 0.34 0.83 12.27
N GLU A 216 0.55 0.30 13.48
CA GLU A 216 -0.46 0.22 14.53
C GLU A 216 -0.86 1.62 15.07
N ASN A 217 0.00 2.63 14.88
CA ASN A 217 -0.26 4.02 15.25
C ASN A 217 -0.96 4.83 14.16
N VAL A 218 -1.14 4.26 12.96
CA VAL A 218 -1.79 4.94 11.83
C VAL A 218 -3.31 4.85 11.96
N TYR A 219 -3.98 6.01 12.04
CA TYR A 219 -5.44 6.04 12.01
C TYR A 219 -5.95 5.41 10.71
N THR A 220 -6.83 4.41 10.83
CA THR A 220 -7.30 3.64 9.68
C THR A 220 -8.82 3.52 9.71
N GLU A 221 -9.43 3.94 8.62
CA GLU A 221 -10.87 3.88 8.35
C GLU A 221 -11.08 3.22 6.98
N GLY A 222 -11.91 2.16 6.93
CA GLY A 222 -12.23 1.41 5.73
C GLY A 222 -13.36 2.04 4.91
N ILE A 223 -13.85 1.26 3.93
CA ILE A 223 -14.90 1.69 3.00
C ILE A 223 -16.29 1.13 3.34
N THR A 224 -16.41 0.34 4.39
CA THR A 224 -17.65 -0.38 4.75
C THR A 224 -18.83 0.53 5.11
N LYS A 225 -18.55 1.80 5.42
CA LYS A 225 -19.57 2.82 5.75
C LYS A 225 -19.98 3.68 4.55
N ILE A 226 -19.32 3.53 3.40
CA ILE A 226 -19.65 4.29 2.20
C ILE A 226 -20.96 3.75 1.58
N THR A 227 -21.88 4.62 1.32
CA THR A 227 -23.22 4.28 0.84
C THR A 227 -23.46 4.71 -0.62
N PRO A 228 -24.50 4.18 -1.29
CA PRO A 228 -24.88 4.64 -2.64
C PRO A 228 -25.19 6.15 -2.69
N GLU A 229 -25.76 6.71 -1.61
CA GLU A 229 -26.06 8.14 -1.52
C GLU A 229 -24.76 8.96 -1.48
N ASP A 230 -23.71 8.51 -0.78
CA ASP A 230 -22.39 9.15 -0.82
C ASP A 230 -21.84 9.21 -2.25
N MET A 231 -22.07 8.17 -3.05
CA MET A 231 -21.68 8.12 -4.46
C MET A 231 -22.46 9.10 -5.32
N GLU A 232 -23.75 9.33 -5.00
CA GLU A 232 -24.59 10.31 -5.67
C GLU A 232 -24.06 11.73 -5.43
N TYR A 233 -23.75 12.08 -4.18
CA TYR A 233 -23.12 13.35 -3.84
C TYR A 233 -21.75 13.53 -4.51
N ALA A 234 -20.93 12.47 -4.54
CA ALA A 234 -19.64 12.52 -5.22
C ALA A 234 -19.81 12.82 -6.72
N ARG A 235 -20.80 12.20 -7.36
CA ARG A 235 -21.14 12.42 -8.77
C ARG A 235 -21.62 13.83 -9.04
N GLU A 236 -22.53 14.34 -8.21
CA GLU A 236 -23.06 15.70 -8.32
C GLU A 236 -21.94 16.76 -8.19
N MET A 237 -20.99 16.52 -7.30
CA MET A 237 -19.80 17.38 -7.13
C MET A 237 -18.72 17.19 -8.21
N GLY A 238 -18.86 16.24 -9.14
CA GLY A 238 -17.80 15.89 -10.08
C GLY A 238 -16.55 15.31 -9.41
N ARG A 239 -16.70 14.69 -8.24
CA ARG A 239 -15.63 14.08 -7.44
C ARG A 239 -15.68 12.56 -7.50
N SER A 240 -14.65 11.91 -7.02
CA SER A 240 -14.58 10.46 -6.85
C SER A 240 -14.23 10.11 -5.41
N ILE A 241 -14.86 9.07 -4.85
CA ILE A 241 -14.46 8.55 -3.54
C ILE A 241 -13.32 7.54 -3.74
N LYS A 242 -12.21 7.75 -3.03
CA LYS A 242 -11.04 6.87 -3.05
C LYS A 242 -10.61 6.53 -1.63
N LEU A 243 -10.23 5.27 -1.37
CA LEU A 243 -9.52 4.92 -0.15
C LEU A 243 -8.05 5.30 -0.31
N LEU A 244 -7.61 6.34 0.39
CA LEU A 244 -6.23 6.81 0.31
C LEU A 244 -5.46 6.44 1.58
N GLY A 245 -4.26 5.87 1.40
CA GLY A 245 -3.20 5.98 2.39
C GLY A 245 -2.45 7.28 2.12
N THR A 246 -2.34 8.15 3.11
CA THR A 246 -1.64 9.42 2.97
C THR A 246 -0.76 9.71 4.16
N SER A 247 0.40 10.31 3.92
CA SER A 247 1.29 10.82 4.95
C SER A 247 1.94 12.13 4.52
N LYS A 248 2.19 13.01 5.49
CA LYS A 248 2.85 14.30 5.28
C LYS A 248 3.88 14.57 6.38
N LYS A 249 4.97 15.21 5.99
CA LYS A 249 5.91 15.87 6.88
C LYS A 249 5.49 17.34 7.02
N LEU A 250 5.11 17.75 8.22
CA LEU A 250 4.58 19.09 8.49
C LEU A 250 5.62 20.01 9.18
N GLY A 251 6.81 19.50 9.44
CA GLY A 251 7.93 20.18 10.08
C GLY A 251 9.06 19.21 10.33
N ASP A 252 10.11 19.62 11.03
CA ASP A 252 11.32 18.80 11.19
C ASP A 252 11.05 17.44 11.85
N ASP A 253 10.16 17.38 12.84
CA ASP A 253 9.77 16.15 13.56
C ASP A 253 8.26 15.98 13.71
N SER A 254 7.48 16.62 12.86
CA SER A 254 6.02 16.57 12.89
C SER A 254 5.49 15.83 11.67
N PHE A 255 4.89 14.69 11.88
CA PHE A 255 4.39 13.81 10.84
C PHE A 255 2.90 13.52 11.02
N TYR A 256 2.24 13.32 9.91
CA TYR A 256 0.86 12.92 9.84
C TYR A 256 0.71 11.71 8.92
N ALA A 257 -0.04 10.71 9.32
CA ALA A 257 -0.38 9.58 8.47
C ALA A 257 -1.77 9.05 8.80
N LEU A 258 -2.54 8.72 7.77
CA LEU A 258 -3.83 8.04 7.91
C LEU A 258 -4.20 7.22 6.69
N VAL A 259 -5.16 6.32 6.87
CA VAL A 259 -5.91 5.66 5.79
C VAL A 259 -7.39 5.96 5.98
N ALA A 260 -8.02 6.52 4.97
CA ALA A 260 -9.46 6.81 5.02
C ALA A 260 -10.05 6.99 3.60
N PRO A 261 -11.38 6.94 3.46
CA PRO A 261 -12.06 7.44 2.27
C PRO A 261 -11.90 8.96 2.14
N PHE A 262 -11.65 9.40 0.88
CA PHE A 262 -11.57 10.80 0.51
C PHE A 262 -12.42 11.09 -0.72
N LEU A 263 -13.10 12.23 -0.73
CA LEU A 263 -13.63 12.86 -1.92
C LEU A 263 -12.50 13.57 -2.67
N VAL A 264 -12.11 13.00 -3.79
CA VAL A 264 -10.98 13.48 -4.59
C VAL A 264 -11.49 14.30 -5.76
N GLY A 265 -11.00 15.53 -5.91
CA GLY A 265 -11.34 16.44 -6.99
C GLY A 265 -10.70 16.07 -8.33
N GLN A 266 -11.24 16.60 -9.45
CA GLN A 266 -10.76 16.29 -10.80
C GLN A 266 -9.33 16.82 -11.07
N GLU A 267 -8.91 17.85 -10.36
CA GLU A 267 -7.56 18.41 -10.46
C GLU A 267 -6.49 17.51 -9.82
N ASN A 268 -6.90 16.61 -8.91
CA ASN A 268 -5.99 15.69 -8.26
C ASN A 268 -5.67 14.49 -9.17
N PRO A 269 -4.40 14.16 -9.40
CA PRO A 269 -4.00 13.04 -10.27
C PRO A 269 -4.62 11.68 -9.89
N LEU A 270 -4.95 11.47 -8.61
CA LEU A 270 -5.55 10.23 -8.12
C LEU A 270 -7.02 10.06 -8.53
N TYR A 271 -7.71 11.14 -8.93
CA TYR A 271 -9.10 11.10 -9.38
C TYR A 271 -9.33 10.07 -10.50
N GLY A 272 -8.45 10.07 -11.50
CA GLY A 272 -8.58 9.26 -12.71
C GLY A 272 -8.19 7.78 -12.57
N VAL A 273 -7.74 7.34 -11.40
CA VAL A 273 -7.31 5.95 -11.18
C VAL A 273 -8.53 5.04 -10.98
N LYS A 274 -8.76 4.10 -11.90
CA LYS A 274 -9.96 3.25 -11.97
C LYS A 274 -9.66 1.77 -11.82
N GLY A 275 -10.70 0.99 -11.52
CA GLY A 275 -10.66 -0.46 -11.45
C GLY A 275 -9.67 -0.96 -10.39
N VAL A 276 -8.94 -2.03 -10.70
CA VAL A 276 -7.98 -2.69 -9.78
C VAL A 276 -6.61 -2.02 -9.73
N PHE A 277 -6.41 -0.93 -10.47
CA PHE A 277 -5.11 -0.27 -10.53
C PHE A 277 -4.81 0.50 -9.24
N ASN A 278 -3.52 0.54 -8.91
CA ASN A 278 -2.97 1.34 -7.83
C ASN A 278 -2.22 2.55 -8.38
N SER A 279 -2.08 3.56 -7.54
CA SER A 279 -1.26 4.71 -7.84
C SER A 279 -0.66 5.27 -6.56
N ILE A 280 0.61 5.68 -6.63
CA ILE A 280 1.33 6.29 -5.53
C ILE A 280 1.82 7.65 -6.00
N PHE A 281 1.35 8.67 -5.34
CA PHE A 281 1.71 10.07 -5.54
C PHE A 281 2.77 10.45 -4.51
N VAL A 282 3.79 11.16 -4.95
CA VAL A 282 4.88 11.68 -4.12
C VAL A 282 5.08 13.15 -4.45
N HIS A 283 5.13 14.00 -3.44
CA HIS A 283 5.55 15.39 -3.59
C HIS A 283 6.93 15.59 -2.99
N GLY A 284 7.83 16.18 -3.78
CA GLY A 284 9.18 16.55 -3.37
C GLY A 284 9.38 18.06 -3.51
N ASN A 285 10.16 18.65 -2.61
CA ASN A 285 10.33 20.10 -2.51
C ASN A 285 10.96 20.76 -3.76
N MET A 286 11.66 20.00 -4.60
CA MET A 286 12.29 20.51 -5.83
C MET A 286 11.67 19.92 -7.09
N LEU A 287 11.34 18.64 -7.07
CA LEU A 287 10.70 17.94 -8.18
C LEU A 287 9.23 18.39 -8.37
N GLY A 288 8.54 18.71 -7.26
CA GLY A 288 7.09 18.85 -7.24
C GLY A 288 6.42 17.47 -7.27
N ASP A 289 5.38 17.32 -8.07
CA ASP A 289 4.53 16.13 -8.10
C ASP A 289 5.08 15.04 -9.01
N ALA A 290 5.14 13.82 -8.48
CA ALA A 290 5.38 12.62 -9.26
C ALA A 290 4.32 11.56 -8.93
N MET A 291 3.88 10.81 -9.94
CA MET A 291 2.90 9.75 -9.76
C MET A 291 3.37 8.46 -10.42
N PHE A 292 3.27 7.36 -9.68
CA PHE A 292 3.58 6.01 -10.13
C PHE A 292 2.29 5.20 -10.22
N TYR A 293 1.98 4.67 -11.39
CA TYR A 293 0.72 3.99 -11.68
C TYR A 293 0.98 2.61 -12.25
N GLY A 294 0.17 1.62 -11.86
CA GLY A 294 0.27 0.27 -12.40
C GLY A 294 -0.58 -0.76 -11.66
N SER A 295 -0.28 -2.04 -11.91
CA SER A 295 -0.93 -3.15 -11.24
C SER A 295 -0.40 -3.31 -9.82
N GLY A 296 -1.25 -3.03 -8.83
CA GLY A 296 -0.92 -3.09 -7.41
C GLY A 296 -0.84 -4.52 -6.84
N ALA A 297 -1.25 -5.53 -7.60
CA ALA A 297 -1.23 -6.94 -7.28
C ALA A 297 -1.23 -7.79 -8.55
N GLY A 298 -1.14 -9.11 -8.39
CA GLY A 298 -1.20 -10.09 -9.48
C GLY A 298 0.07 -10.92 -9.61
N LYS A 299 -0.06 -12.11 -10.15
CA LYS A 299 1.02 -13.10 -10.26
C LYS A 299 2.28 -12.51 -10.91
N LEU A 300 2.17 -12.07 -12.16
CA LEU A 300 3.32 -11.60 -12.93
C LEU A 300 3.79 -10.19 -12.56
N PRO A 301 2.93 -9.19 -12.29
CA PRO A 301 3.38 -7.89 -11.84
C PRO A 301 4.19 -7.95 -10.55
N THR A 302 3.69 -8.67 -9.53
CA THR A 302 4.39 -8.85 -8.25
C THR A 302 5.69 -9.63 -8.43
N ALA A 303 5.65 -10.73 -9.18
CA ALA A 303 6.85 -11.53 -9.48
C ALA A 303 7.91 -10.73 -10.24
N SER A 304 7.49 -9.85 -11.16
CA SER A 304 8.42 -8.97 -11.90
C SER A 304 9.19 -8.04 -10.95
N ALA A 305 8.52 -7.45 -9.97
CA ALA A 305 9.15 -6.61 -8.96
C ALA A 305 10.13 -7.40 -8.07
N VAL A 306 9.72 -8.61 -7.64
CA VAL A 306 10.60 -9.53 -6.88
C VAL A 306 11.85 -9.91 -7.69
N VAL A 307 11.68 -10.27 -8.96
CA VAL A 307 12.82 -10.64 -9.82
C VAL A 307 13.72 -9.42 -10.09
N ALA A 308 13.16 -8.22 -10.18
CA ALA A 308 13.97 -7.01 -10.26
C ALA A 308 14.83 -6.81 -9.00
N ASP A 309 14.31 -7.14 -7.81
CA ASP A 309 15.11 -7.15 -6.56
C ASP A 309 16.17 -8.24 -6.59
N VAL A 310 15.89 -9.43 -7.11
CA VAL A 310 16.91 -10.49 -7.29
C VAL A 310 18.03 -10.01 -8.20
N VAL A 311 17.72 -9.35 -9.32
CA VAL A 311 18.75 -8.78 -10.21
C VAL A 311 19.58 -7.72 -9.50
N GLU A 312 18.95 -6.87 -8.68
CA GLU A 312 19.66 -5.84 -7.94
C GLU A 312 20.54 -6.43 -6.83
N ALA A 313 20.03 -7.41 -6.08
CA ALA A 313 20.83 -8.14 -5.09
C ALA A 313 22.01 -8.89 -5.73
N ALA A 314 21.82 -9.43 -6.95
CA ALA A 314 22.86 -10.11 -7.69
C ALA A 314 24.03 -9.19 -8.06
N LYS A 315 23.76 -7.93 -8.39
CA LYS A 315 24.80 -6.92 -8.65
C LYS A 315 25.54 -6.47 -7.39
N HIS A 316 24.95 -6.65 -6.22
CA HIS A 316 25.43 -6.16 -4.93
C HIS A 316 25.60 -7.31 -3.91
N LEU A 317 26.19 -8.44 -4.33
CA LEU A 317 26.34 -9.64 -3.48
C LEU A 317 27.24 -9.42 -2.25
N HIS A 318 28.14 -8.43 -2.29
CA HIS A 318 29.15 -8.16 -1.25
C HIS A 318 29.07 -6.75 -0.70
N ASP A 319 27.96 -6.08 -1.01
CA ASP A 319 27.73 -4.71 -0.60
C ASP A 319 26.25 -4.53 -0.25
N THR A 320 25.96 -3.59 0.62
CA THR A 320 24.57 -3.27 1.01
C THR A 320 24.13 -2.02 0.29
N ILE A 321 23.04 -2.11 -0.43
CA ILE A 321 22.37 -0.98 -1.05
C ILE A 321 21.83 -0.06 0.06
N PRO A 322 22.27 1.21 0.11
CA PRO A 322 21.80 2.13 1.12
C PRO A 322 20.27 2.33 1.04
N ASN A 323 19.64 2.39 2.19
CA ASN A 323 18.27 2.90 2.32
C ASN A 323 18.22 3.93 3.45
N ASN A 324 17.22 4.78 3.42
CA ASN A 324 17.07 5.87 4.38
C ASN A 324 16.26 5.49 5.63
N TRP A 325 15.87 4.25 5.79
CA TRP A 325 15.01 3.82 6.90
C TRP A 325 15.84 3.51 8.14
N SER A 326 15.65 4.29 9.21
CA SER A 326 16.30 4.08 10.51
C SER A 326 15.39 3.33 11.50
N ASN A 327 15.94 2.95 12.66
CA ASN A 327 15.17 2.35 13.77
C ASN A 327 14.51 3.41 14.67
N GLU A 328 14.72 4.70 14.42
CA GLU A 328 14.09 5.76 15.18
C GLU A 328 12.59 5.80 14.86
N GLU A 329 11.76 5.69 15.89
CA GLU A 329 10.30 5.68 15.71
C GLU A 329 9.78 7.08 15.36
N MET A 330 8.90 7.13 14.37
CA MET A 330 8.22 8.35 13.95
C MET A 330 7.09 8.66 14.91
N THR A 331 7.07 9.89 15.44
CA THR A 331 5.95 10.38 16.25
C THR A 331 4.91 11.03 15.36
N LEU A 332 3.72 10.44 15.29
CA LEU A 332 2.60 11.03 14.57
C LEU A 332 1.91 12.11 15.41
N MET A 333 1.43 13.14 14.73
CA MET A 333 0.47 14.08 15.30
C MET A 333 -0.83 13.37 15.65
N GLU A 334 -1.49 13.81 16.71
CA GLU A 334 -2.83 13.35 17.03
C GLU A 334 -3.78 13.62 15.86
N PRO A 335 -4.58 12.65 15.41
CA PRO A 335 -5.49 12.83 14.27
C PRO A 335 -6.42 14.05 14.41
N ASP A 336 -6.80 14.36 15.64
CA ASP A 336 -7.70 15.49 15.93
C ASP A 336 -7.06 16.87 15.74
N SER A 337 -5.72 16.94 15.68
CA SER A 337 -4.99 18.20 15.43
C SER A 337 -4.77 18.49 13.94
N VAL A 338 -5.10 17.55 13.07
CA VAL A 338 -4.87 17.68 11.62
C VAL A 338 -5.98 18.47 10.96
N GLU A 339 -5.60 19.46 10.16
CA GLU A 339 -6.52 20.28 9.40
C GLU A 339 -6.98 19.59 8.12
N GLY A 340 -8.25 19.77 7.80
CA GLY A 340 -8.88 19.27 6.58
C GLY A 340 -10.22 19.91 6.29
N ARG A 341 -10.76 19.64 5.13
CA ARG A 341 -12.16 19.89 4.78
C ARG A 341 -12.94 18.61 4.88
N PHE A 342 -14.18 18.71 5.30
CA PHE A 342 -15.07 17.57 5.49
C PHE A 342 -16.35 17.80 4.71
N PHE A 343 -16.70 16.84 3.87
CA PHE A 343 -18.03 16.71 3.33
C PHE A 343 -18.90 16.01 4.36
N VAL A 344 -20.07 16.57 4.67
CA VAL A 344 -20.99 16.08 5.70
C VAL A 344 -22.38 15.98 5.10
N ARG A 345 -23.01 14.81 5.26
CA ARG A 345 -24.44 14.62 4.89
C ARG A 345 -25.33 14.76 6.11
N VAL A 346 -26.43 15.46 5.94
CA VAL A 346 -27.39 15.73 7.01
C VAL A 346 -28.82 15.58 6.51
N LYS A 347 -29.74 15.24 7.43
CA LYS A 347 -31.19 15.22 7.23
C LYS A 347 -31.91 15.93 8.39
N ASP A 348 -33.18 16.21 8.26
CA ASP A 348 -34.04 16.78 9.31
C ASP A 348 -33.39 18.00 10.01
N THR A 349 -32.65 18.82 9.27
CA THR A 349 -31.98 20.02 9.74
C THR A 349 -32.03 21.11 8.65
N SER A 350 -31.75 22.34 9.02
CA SER A 350 -31.71 23.48 8.12
C SER A 350 -30.29 24.02 7.93
N LEU A 351 -30.06 24.75 6.84
CA LEU A 351 -28.79 25.43 6.59
C LEU A 351 -28.45 26.43 7.71
N ASP A 352 -29.47 27.09 8.30
CA ASP A 352 -29.27 28.00 9.43
C ASP A 352 -28.74 27.28 10.69
N GLU A 353 -29.14 26.04 10.92
CA GLU A 353 -28.62 25.22 12.03
C GLU A 353 -27.21 24.75 11.74
N VAL A 354 -26.91 24.35 10.51
CA VAL A 354 -25.55 24.05 10.06
C VAL A 354 -24.63 25.26 10.20
N ASP A 355 -25.08 26.46 9.76
CA ASP A 355 -24.29 27.69 9.88
C ASP A 355 -24.07 28.11 11.34
N LYS A 356 -25.02 27.82 12.25
CA LYS A 356 -24.82 28.03 13.69
C LYS A 356 -23.75 27.08 14.28
N ALA A 357 -23.71 25.82 13.82
CA ALA A 357 -22.78 24.81 14.32
C ALA A 357 -21.37 24.98 13.72
N PHE A 358 -21.28 25.13 12.40
CA PHE A 358 -20.02 25.13 11.65
C PHE A 358 -19.50 26.51 11.25
N GLY A 359 -20.34 27.56 11.36
CA GLY A 359 -20.13 28.83 10.66
C GLY A 359 -20.49 28.67 9.17
N LYS A 360 -20.28 29.72 8.40
CA LYS A 360 -20.59 29.68 6.95
C LYS A 360 -19.76 28.60 6.26
N VAL A 361 -20.44 27.64 5.63
CA VAL A 361 -19.81 26.51 4.91
C VAL A 361 -19.29 26.96 3.53
N GLU A 362 -18.40 26.15 2.91
CA GLU A 362 -17.85 26.47 1.58
C GLU A 362 -18.81 26.15 0.45
N ALA A 363 -19.52 25.04 0.55
CA ALA A 363 -20.49 24.58 -0.45
C ALA A 363 -21.66 23.87 0.20
N VAL A 364 -22.82 23.95 -0.41
CA VAL A 364 -24.03 23.17 -0.11
C VAL A 364 -24.39 22.40 -1.37
N ILE A 365 -24.75 21.14 -1.23
CA ILE A 365 -25.06 20.21 -2.31
C ILE A 365 -26.43 19.58 -2.02
N GLU A 366 -27.37 19.73 -2.95
CA GLU A 366 -28.74 19.25 -2.86
C GLU A 366 -29.09 18.43 -4.11
N PRO A 367 -28.74 17.12 -4.16
CA PRO A 367 -29.07 16.29 -5.30
C PRO A 367 -30.60 16.12 -5.46
N ASP A 368 -31.12 16.32 -6.65
CA ASP A 368 -32.55 16.14 -6.95
C ASP A 368 -33.07 14.74 -6.59
N SER A 369 -32.19 13.74 -6.62
CA SER A 369 -32.51 12.35 -6.28
C SER A 369 -32.66 12.10 -4.78
N LEU A 370 -32.21 13.03 -3.91
CA LEU A 370 -32.17 12.89 -2.46
C LEU A 370 -32.85 14.10 -1.76
N PRO A 371 -34.15 14.33 -1.98
CA PRO A 371 -34.81 15.56 -1.56
C PRO A 371 -35.02 15.73 -0.05
N GLU A 372 -34.78 14.66 0.74
CA GLU A 372 -34.97 14.69 2.21
C GLU A 372 -33.68 14.98 2.98
N GLU A 373 -32.57 15.12 2.27
CA GLU A 373 -31.24 15.38 2.86
C GLU A 373 -30.46 16.38 2.01
N PHE A 374 -29.43 16.98 2.61
CA PHE A 374 -28.45 17.75 1.86
C PHE A 374 -27.04 17.48 2.39
N GLY A 375 -26.04 17.82 1.57
CA GLY A 375 -24.63 17.76 1.95
C GLY A 375 -24.00 19.14 2.01
N PHE A 376 -22.95 19.30 2.79
CA PHE A 376 -22.16 20.52 2.78
C PHE A 376 -20.67 20.22 2.93
N ILE A 377 -19.81 21.12 2.45
CA ILE A 377 -18.36 21.08 2.66
C ILE A 377 -18.00 22.14 3.69
N THR A 378 -17.31 21.72 4.75
CA THR A 378 -16.80 22.63 5.77
C THR A 378 -15.67 23.51 5.24
N ARG A 379 -15.43 24.65 5.86
CA ARG A 379 -14.13 25.34 5.74
C ARG A 379 -13.02 24.49 6.32
N LEU A 380 -11.80 24.89 6.04
CA LEU A 380 -10.62 24.27 6.65
C LEU A 380 -10.73 24.37 8.18
N MET A 381 -10.65 23.24 8.86
CA MET A 381 -10.67 23.12 10.32
C MET A 381 -9.96 21.86 10.76
N THR A 382 -9.61 21.75 12.04
CA THR A 382 -9.05 20.50 12.55
C THR A 382 -10.13 19.41 12.69
N GLN A 383 -9.73 18.14 12.65
CA GLN A 383 -10.65 17.03 12.88
C GLN A 383 -11.30 17.10 14.28
N GLY A 384 -10.56 17.59 15.28
CA GLY A 384 -11.09 17.84 16.63
C GLY A 384 -12.20 18.90 16.63
N GLU A 385 -11.98 20.02 15.94
CA GLU A 385 -13.03 21.05 15.76
C GLU A 385 -14.26 20.48 15.06
N TYR A 386 -14.07 19.69 13.97
CA TYR A 386 -15.16 19.00 13.32
C TYR A 386 -15.96 18.13 14.30
N LYS A 387 -15.27 17.29 15.09
CA LYS A 387 -15.90 16.40 16.07
C LYS A 387 -16.71 17.14 17.14
N GLU A 388 -16.25 18.33 17.56
CA GLU A 388 -17.01 19.14 18.52
C GLU A 388 -18.21 19.80 17.86
N ARG A 389 -18.06 20.37 16.68
CA ARG A 389 -19.12 21.08 15.97
C ARG A 389 -20.25 20.17 15.52
N VAL A 390 -19.91 18.96 15.06
CA VAL A 390 -20.90 17.98 14.57
C VAL A 390 -21.84 17.50 15.68
N LYS A 391 -21.43 17.57 16.97
CA LYS A 391 -22.29 17.23 18.11
C LYS A 391 -23.55 18.08 18.19
N ALA A 392 -23.50 19.31 17.69
CA ALA A 392 -24.66 20.21 17.68
C ALA A 392 -25.76 19.75 16.71
N LEU A 393 -25.41 18.96 15.68
CA LEU A 393 -26.34 18.38 14.73
C LEU A 393 -26.84 16.98 15.15
N GLY A 394 -26.14 16.31 16.07
CA GLY A 394 -26.55 15.04 16.67
C GLY A 394 -26.85 13.93 15.66
N GLU A 395 -28.00 13.31 15.79
CA GLU A 395 -28.47 12.19 14.94
C GLU A 395 -28.85 12.62 13.51
N ASN A 396 -28.89 13.90 13.24
CA ASN A 396 -29.18 14.43 11.91
C ASN A 396 -28.00 14.24 10.94
N VAL A 397 -26.81 13.89 11.43
CA VAL A 397 -25.64 13.61 10.62
C VAL A 397 -25.67 12.18 10.10
N LEU A 398 -25.71 12.02 8.79
CA LEU A 398 -25.77 10.72 8.10
C LEU A 398 -24.37 10.15 7.79
N GLY A 399 -23.41 11.01 7.53
CA GLY A 399 -22.06 10.59 7.17
C GLY A 399 -21.07 11.74 7.02
N MET A 400 -19.80 11.40 6.97
CA MET A 400 -18.71 12.34 6.71
C MET A 400 -17.63 11.67 5.86
N ILE A 401 -17.12 12.41 4.88
CA ILE A 401 -15.96 11.99 4.06
C ILE A 401 -14.98 13.17 3.99
N ARG A 402 -13.69 12.89 4.15
CA ARG A 402 -12.63 13.91 4.01
C ARG A 402 -12.51 14.36 2.57
N VAL A 403 -12.19 15.63 2.35
CA VAL A 403 -12.01 16.22 1.01
C VAL A 403 -10.53 16.37 0.72
N LYS A 404 -10.13 15.97 -0.49
CA LYS A 404 -8.76 16.16 -1.03
C LYS A 404 -8.88 16.81 -2.41
N ASP A 405 -8.41 18.03 -2.51
CA ASP A 405 -8.34 18.80 -3.75
C ASP A 405 -7.07 18.50 -4.52
#